data_c4e9fece8ec15110b947721afdc1a9ee
#
_entry.id   c4e9fece8ec15110b947721afdc1a9ee
#
_cell.length_a   1.000
_cell.length_b   1.000
_cell.length_c   1.000
_cell.angle_alpha   90.00
_cell.angle_beta   90.00
_cell.angle_gamma   90.00
#
_symmetry.space_group_name_H-M   'P 1'
#
loop_
_entity.id
_entity.type
_entity.pdbx_description
1 polymer ?
#
loop_
_entity_poly.entity_id
_entity_poly.type
_entity_poly.pdbx_seq_one_letter_code
_entity_poly.pdbx_strand_id
1 'polypeptide(L)'
;MKKLIQLSILCLLITAVLISCKKSDPEPDVLKILGLTEKVGNVGYKELSEAKAKLFLTMANDNKNPFNDEKGDLSQTAKQPLAGFTILPSNLGGKSTRTLTIPASNYVFLSPLGATIWYYENDKCDPDWKPKTGQTLKDFLYQELATFVNHEKATASVVLDGVELMPDKTKFRRKSDVFDLVIHPDYNNPACDYSKQTAKTISDSFEILLKLPKGKHVLVMKGIFPDPDPANVFEAIVTWNLTVE
;
A
#
# COMPACT_ATOMS: atom_id res chain seq x y z
N MET A 1 43.87 48.60 -20.84
CA MET A 1 42.62 48.37 -20.13
C MET A 1 41.68 47.29 -20.74
N LYS A 2 41.45 47.29 -22.07
CA LYS A 2 40.53 46.28 -22.69
C LYS A 2 40.97 44.80 -22.52
N LYS A 3 42.26 44.48 -22.51
CA LYS A 3 42.77 43.10 -22.35
C LYS A 3 42.63 42.54 -20.91
N LEU A 4 42.68 43.40 -19.88
CA LEU A 4 42.48 42.99 -18.50
C LEU A 4 41.02 42.60 -18.21
N ILE A 5 40.07 43.32 -18.82
CA ILE A 5 38.63 43.06 -18.64
C ILE A 5 38.26 41.73 -19.29
N GLN A 6 38.83 41.37 -20.44
CA GLN A 6 38.58 40.09 -21.10
C GLN A 6 39.09 38.88 -20.30
N LEU A 7 40.24 39.02 -19.61
CA LEU A 7 40.79 37.96 -18.78
C LEU A 7 39.93 37.72 -17.50
N SER A 8 39.41 38.78 -16.92
CA SER A 8 38.53 38.69 -15.73
C SER A 8 37.19 38.03 -16.03
N ILE A 9 36.59 38.27 -17.20
CA ILE A 9 35.32 37.64 -17.62
C ILE A 9 35.54 36.16 -17.94
N LEU A 10 36.67 35.77 -18.50
CA LEU A 10 36.99 34.37 -18.78
C LEU A 10 37.22 33.55 -17.51
N CYS A 11 37.87 34.13 -16.47
CA CYS A 11 38.03 33.48 -15.18
C CYS A 11 36.67 33.31 -14.42
N LEU A 12 35.72 34.26 -14.54
CA LEU A 12 34.41 34.17 -13.94
C LEU A 12 33.55 33.09 -14.60
N LEU A 13 33.67 32.91 -15.92
CA LEU A 13 32.93 31.84 -16.63
C LEU A 13 33.46 30.44 -16.32
N ILE A 14 34.76 30.28 -16.08
CA ILE A 14 35.36 28.99 -15.72
C ILE A 14 34.99 28.58 -14.29
N THR A 15 34.87 29.52 -13.35
CA THR A 15 34.44 29.23 -11.98
C THR A 15 32.96 28.87 -11.89
N ALA A 16 32.10 29.40 -12.77
CA ALA A 16 30.69 29.06 -12.81
C ALA A 16 30.42 27.62 -13.31
N VAL A 17 31.30 27.06 -14.16
CA VAL A 17 31.16 25.70 -14.70
C VAL A 17 31.62 24.62 -13.69
N LEU A 18 32.50 24.96 -12.74
CA LEU A 18 33.01 24.00 -11.76
C LEU A 18 32.06 23.78 -10.53
N ILE A 19 30.98 24.57 -10.40
CA ILE A 19 30.02 24.44 -9.29
C ILE A 19 28.89 23.49 -9.66
N SER A 20 28.78 23.01 -10.91
CA SER A 20 27.61 22.29 -11.43
C SER A 20 27.70 20.76 -11.42
N CYS A 21 28.64 20.13 -10.76
CA CYS A 21 28.68 18.68 -10.63
C CYS A 21 29.06 18.23 -9.21
N LYS A 22 28.25 18.56 -8.21
CA LYS A 22 28.10 17.61 -7.11
C LYS A 22 27.29 16.44 -7.66
N LYS A 23 27.99 15.43 -8.22
CA LYS A 23 27.43 14.08 -8.22
C LYS A 23 27.06 13.82 -6.76
N SER A 24 25.77 13.77 -6.44
CA SER A 24 25.35 13.20 -5.17
C SER A 24 25.97 11.81 -5.12
N ASP A 25 26.79 11.56 -4.10
CA ASP A 25 27.25 10.21 -3.84
C ASP A 25 26.02 9.31 -3.88
N PRO A 26 26.08 8.14 -4.52
CA PRO A 26 24.96 7.24 -4.56
C PRO A 26 24.55 6.98 -3.11
N GLU A 27 23.28 7.26 -2.81
CA GLU A 27 22.73 6.98 -1.47
C GLU A 27 23.09 5.52 -1.14
N PRO A 28 23.63 5.23 0.06
CA PRO A 28 24.05 3.88 0.39
C PRO A 28 22.87 2.92 0.19
N ASP A 29 23.14 1.80 -0.45
CA ASP A 29 22.16 0.75 -0.76
C ASP A 29 21.78 -0.01 0.50
N VAL A 30 21.02 0.65 1.38
CA VAL A 30 20.59 0.14 2.69
C VAL A 30 19.08 0.10 2.79
N LEU A 31 18.58 -0.85 3.58
CA LEU A 31 17.18 -0.90 3.95
C LEU A 31 16.76 0.41 4.63
N LYS A 32 15.69 1.01 4.12
CA LYS A 32 15.05 2.16 4.76
C LYS A 32 13.58 1.85 5.00
N ILE A 33 13.10 2.10 6.21
CA ILE A 33 11.68 2.05 6.59
C ILE A 33 11.21 3.51 6.70
N LEU A 34 10.16 3.87 5.96
CA LEU A 34 9.59 5.20 6.00
C LEU A 34 8.53 5.29 7.10
N GLY A 35 8.56 6.36 7.88
CA GLY A 35 7.53 6.64 8.88
C GLY A 35 6.18 6.99 8.25
N LEU A 36 5.08 6.82 9.00
CA LEU A 36 3.71 7.03 8.50
C LEU A 36 3.43 8.45 7.98
N THR A 37 4.22 9.44 8.37
CA THR A 37 4.09 10.82 7.90
C THR A 37 5.07 11.18 6.78
N GLU A 38 6.00 10.30 6.47
CA GLU A 38 6.97 10.52 5.39
C GLU A 38 6.34 10.33 4.02
N LYS A 39 6.86 11.07 3.04
CA LYS A 39 6.44 11.00 1.64
C LYS A 39 7.64 10.81 0.73
N VAL A 40 7.39 10.17 -0.40
CA VAL A 40 8.31 10.09 -1.54
C VAL A 40 7.73 10.97 -2.64
N GLY A 41 8.31 12.13 -2.87
CA GLY A 41 7.69 13.17 -3.67
C GLY A 41 6.36 13.62 -3.03
N ASN A 42 5.27 13.50 -3.78
CA ASN A 42 3.92 13.82 -3.30
C ASN A 42 3.14 12.61 -2.78
N VAL A 43 3.73 11.41 -2.83
CA VAL A 43 3.07 10.15 -2.46
C VAL A 43 3.43 9.76 -1.04
N GLY A 44 2.44 9.58 -0.20
CA GLY A 44 2.56 9.07 1.16
C GLY A 44 1.66 7.85 1.38
N TYR A 45 1.50 7.47 2.63
CA TYR A 45 0.68 6.31 2.98
C TYR A 45 -0.80 6.48 2.57
N LYS A 46 -1.33 7.71 2.54
CA LYS A 46 -2.71 7.96 2.08
C LYS A 46 -2.90 7.48 0.64
N GLU A 47 -2.07 8.00 -0.26
CA GLU A 47 -2.15 7.69 -1.69
C GLU A 47 -1.86 6.19 -1.95
N LEU A 48 -0.99 5.58 -1.15
CA LEU A 48 -0.66 4.15 -1.25
C LEU A 48 -1.78 3.24 -0.75
N SER A 49 -2.44 3.59 0.36
CA SER A 49 -3.60 2.84 0.89
C SER A 49 -4.78 2.86 -0.10
N GLU A 50 -5.06 4.04 -0.68
CA GLU A 50 -6.09 4.19 -1.72
C GLU A 50 -5.72 3.39 -2.98
N ALA A 51 -4.45 3.45 -3.41
CA ALA A 51 -3.95 2.69 -4.55
C ALA A 51 -4.02 1.18 -4.33
N LYS A 52 -3.72 0.69 -3.12
CA LYS A 52 -3.90 -0.72 -2.73
C LYS A 52 -5.36 -1.15 -2.82
N ALA A 53 -6.27 -0.37 -2.22
CA ALA A 53 -7.69 -0.65 -2.27
C ALA A 53 -8.21 -0.66 -3.71
N LYS A 54 -7.75 0.27 -4.54
CA LYS A 54 -8.05 0.32 -5.97
C LYS A 54 -7.54 -0.91 -6.71
N LEU A 55 -6.28 -1.31 -6.48
CA LEU A 55 -5.70 -2.51 -7.10
C LEU A 55 -6.51 -3.77 -6.78
N PHE A 56 -7.06 -3.86 -5.56
CA PHE A 56 -7.83 -5.02 -5.11
C PHE A 56 -9.28 -4.97 -5.59
N LEU A 57 -10.02 -3.90 -5.27
CA LEU A 57 -11.48 -3.87 -5.35
C LEU A 57 -12.05 -3.45 -6.71
N THR A 58 -11.23 -2.92 -7.62
CA THR A 58 -11.70 -2.56 -8.97
C THR A 58 -11.54 -3.68 -9.99
N MET A 59 -10.90 -4.78 -9.62
CA MET A 59 -10.73 -5.98 -10.44
C MET A 59 -11.72 -7.07 -10.00
N ALA A 60 -12.03 -7.99 -10.92
CA ALA A 60 -12.83 -9.16 -10.59
C ALA A 60 -12.19 -9.98 -9.44
N ASN A 61 -13.02 -10.62 -8.64
CA ASN A 61 -12.54 -11.53 -7.58
C ASN A 61 -12.28 -12.93 -8.18
N ASP A 62 -11.37 -12.98 -9.12
CA ASP A 62 -11.00 -14.20 -9.83
C ASP A 62 -9.50 -14.47 -9.78
N ASN A 63 -9.03 -15.46 -10.52
CA ASN A 63 -7.62 -15.83 -10.61
C ASN A 63 -6.74 -14.81 -11.36
N LYS A 64 -7.30 -13.69 -11.85
CA LYS A 64 -6.54 -12.57 -12.45
C LYS A 64 -6.29 -11.44 -11.44
N ASN A 65 -6.91 -11.50 -10.27
CA ASN A 65 -6.67 -10.53 -9.22
C ASN A 65 -5.34 -10.83 -8.51
N PRO A 66 -4.42 -9.86 -8.38
CA PRO A 66 -3.13 -10.07 -7.72
C PRO A 66 -3.23 -10.54 -6.26
N PHE A 67 -4.36 -10.32 -5.59
CA PHE A 67 -4.58 -10.84 -4.23
C PHE A 67 -4.89 -12.35 -4.22
N ASN A 68 -5.36 -12.91 -5.33
CA ASN A 68 -5.60 -14.34 -5.52
C ASN A 68 -4.43 -15.06 -6.20
N ASP A 69 -3.33 -14.35 -6.47
CA ASP A 69 -2.16 -14.87 -7.18
C ASP A 69 -1.29 -15.72 -6.24
N GLU A 70 -1.34 -17.03 -6.39
CA GLU A 70 -0.60 -17.94 -5.52
C GLU A 70 0.92 -17.93 -5.77
N LYS A 71 1.36 -17.60 -7.00
CA LYS A 71 2.77 -17.69 -7.42
C LYS A 71 3.48 -16.34 -7.57
N GLY A 72 2.74 -15.25 -7.71
CA GLY A 72 3.28 -13.90 -7.93
C GLY A 72 3.35 -13.49 -9.41
N ASP A 73 2.92 -14.34 -10.34
CA ASP A 73 3.00 -14.06 -11.78
C ASP A 73 2.18 -12.83 -12.19
N LEU A 74 1.00 -12.65 -11.58
CA LEU A 74 0.15 -11.49 -11.81
C LEU A 74 0.75 -10.22 -11.20
N SER A 75 1.38 -10.33 -10.03
CA SER A 75 2.06 -9.20 -9.39
C SER A 75 3.24 -8.72 -10.23
N GLN A 76 3.92 -9.62 -10.97
CA GLN A 76 4.99 -9.26 -11.89
C GLN A 76 4.47 -8.50 -13.13
N THR A 77 3.29 -8.86 -13.62
CA THR A 77 2.73 -8.31 -14.86
C THR A 77 1.71 -7.20 -14.63
N ALA A 78 1.10 -7.15 -13.46
CA ALA A 78 0.11 -6.14 -13.12
C ALA A 78 0.70 -4.73 -13.15
N LYS A 79 0.00 -3.83 -13.81
CA LYS A 79 0.39 -2.41 -13.81
C LYS A 79 0.24 -1.85 -12.40
N GLN A 80 1.36 -1.47 -11.81
CA GLN A 80 1.35 -0.77 -10.52
C GLN A 80 0.60 0.57 -10.64
N PRO A 81 -0.29 0.89 -9.70
CA PRO A 81 -1.14 2.08 -9.80
C PRO A 81 -0.37 3.41 -9.61
N LEU A 82 0.83 3.36 -9.04
CA LEU A 82 1.68 4.52 -8.78
C LEU A 82 3.11 4.28 -9.30
N ALA A 83 3.61 5.20 -10.10
CA ALA A 83 4.97 5.13 -10.62
C ALA A 83 6.00 5.27 -9.48
N GLY A 84 7.08 4.49 -9.53
CA GLY A 84 8.12 4.47 -8.50
C GLY A 84 7.76 3.66 -7.24
N PHE A 85 6.61 2.98 -7.25
CA PHE A 85 6.16 2.13 -6.14
C PHE A 85 5.78 0.74 -6.65
N THR A 86 6.05 -0.26 -5.81
CA THR A 86 5.56 -1.64 -5.98
C THR A 86 4.67 -1.98 -4.79
N ILE A 87 3.40 -2.19 -5.03
CA ILE A 87 2.47 -2.67 -4.01
C ILE A 87 2.53 -4.19 -4.00
N LEU A 88 2.92 -4.77 -2.87
CA LEU A 88 2.90 -6.21 -2.66
C LEU A 88 1.57 -6.62 -2.03
N PRO A 89 0.70 -7.33 -2.79
CA PRO A 89 -0.56 -7.78 -2.24
C PRO A 89 -0.36 -8.86 -1.16
N SER A 90 -1.18 -8.82 -0.12
CA SER A 90 -1.43 -9.97 0.74
C SER A 90 -2.28 -11.02 -0.02
N ASN A 91 -2.71 -12.08 0.62
CA ASN A 91 -3.72 -12.98 0.10
C ASN A 91 -5.05 -12.83 0.87
N LEU A 92 -6.11 -13.44 0.34
CA LEU A 92 -7.45 -13.42 0.94
C LEU A 92 -7.67 -14.59 1.91
N GLY A 93 -6.61 -15.02 2.57
CA GLY A 93 -6.56 -16.13 3.51
C GLY A 93 -5.62 -17.24 3.06
N GLY A 94 -5.18 -18.08 4.02
CA GLY A 94 -4.26 -19.18 3.79
C GLY A 94 -2.80 -18.76 3.58
N LYS A 95 -2.02 -19.62 2.92
CA LYS A 95 -0.57 -19.45 2.75
C LYS A 95 -0.19 -19.49 1.28
N SER A 96 0.68 -18.57 0.85
CA SER A 96 1.25 -18.58 -0.50
C SER A 96 2.73 -18.24 -0.49
N THR A 97 3.44 -18.71 -1.54
CA THR A 97 4.84 -18.32 -1.78
C THR A 97 4.91 -17.75 -3.19
N ARG A 98 5.39 -16.53 -3.30
CA ARG A 98 5.39 -15.73 -4.50
C ARG A 98 6.79 -15.26 -4.86
N THR A 99 7.03 -15.01 -6.13
CA THR A 99 8.31 -14.47 -6.63
C THR A 99 8.06 -13.20 -7.42
N LEU A 100 8.92 -12.18 -7.23
CA LEU A 100 8.80 -10.91 -7.92
C LEU A 100 10.17 -10.27 -8.14
N THR A 101 10.36 -9.71 -9.34
CA THR A 101 11.49 -8.80 -9.62
C THR A 101 11.02 -7.36 -9.50
N ILE A 102 11.74 -6.57 -8.72
CA ILE A 102 11.40 -5.18 -8.38
C ILE A 102 12.52 -4.26 -8.87
N PRO A 103 12.21 -3.18 -9.62
CA PRO A 103 13.19 -2.15 -9.93
C PRO A 103 13.79 -1.55 -8.66
N ALA A 104 15.12 -1.44 -8.58
CA ALA A 104 15.80 -0.86 -7.41
C ALA A 104 15.42 0.61 -7.17
N SER A 105 14.90 1.31 -8.19
CA SER A 105 14.35 2.66 -8.03
C SER A 105 13.04 2.70 -7.24
N ASN A 106 12.28 1.59 -7.17
CA ASN A 106 10.96 1.57 -6.55
C ASN A 106 11.04 1.49 -5.02
N TYR A 107 10.04 2.09 -4.39
CA TYR A 107 9.67 1.82 -3.01
C TYR A 107 8.68 0.68 -2.95
N VAL A 108 8.72 -0.12 -1.90
CA VAL A 108 7.87 -1.29 -1.72
C VAL A 108 6.86 -1.01 -0.64
N PHE A 109 5.59 -0.98 -1.00
CA PHE A 109 4.47 -0.81 -0.08
C PHE A 109 3.78 -2.13 0.16
N LEU A 110 3.55 -2.45 1.42
CA LEU A 110 2.88 -3.67 1.82
C LEU A 110 1.97 -3.46 3.02
N SER A 111 0.96 -4.31 3.10
CA SER A 111 -0.01 -4.34 4.19
C SER A 111 -0.25 -5.80 4.55
N PRO A 112 0.39 -6.31 5.62
CA PRO A 112 0.23 -7.70 6.04
C PRO A 112 -1.19 -8.03 6.46
N LEU A 113 -1.94 -7.03 6.96
CA LEU A 113 -3.31 -7.17 7.40
C LEU A 113 -4.05 -5.85 7.27
N GLY A 114 -5.27 -5.90 6.79
CA GLY A 114 -6.16 -4.75 6.72
C GLY A 114 -7.57 -5.16 6.36
N ALA A 115 -8.51 -4.28 6.64
CA ALA A 115 -9.89 -4.41 6.25
C ALA A 115 -10.38 -3.13 5.58
N THR A 116 -11.29 -3.29 4.64
CA THR A 116 -11.88 -2.20 3.88
C THR A 116 -13.38 -2.39 3.86
N ILE A 117 -14.11 -1.31 4.10
CA ILE A 117 -15.57 -1.29 4.00
C ILE A 117 -15.99 -0.12 3.12
N TRP A 118 -17.11 -0.27 2.46
CA TRP A 118 -17.63 0.75 1.55
C TRP A 118 -19.12 0.95 1.69
N TYR A 119 -19.60 2.13 1.31
CA TYR A 119 -20.97 2.60 1.45
C TYR A 119 -21.44 3.27 0.16
N TYR A 120 -22.67 3.00 -0.23
CA TYR A 120 -23.34 3.66 -1.33
C TYR A 120 -24.42 4.62 -0.79
N GLU A 121 -24.34 5.91 -1.14
CA GLU A 121 -25.22 6.96 -0.59
C GLU A 121 -26.73 6.72 -0.90
N ASN A 122 -26.99 6.04 -1.99
CA ASN A 122 -28.35 5.72 -2.43
C ASN A 122 -28.57 4.22 -2.54
N ASP A 123 -28.14 3.47 -1.52
CA ASP A 123 -28.31 2.04 -1.48
C ASP A 123 -29.79 1.66 -1.39
N LYS A 124 -30.30 1.06 -2.48
CA LYS A 124 -31.68 0.59 -2.55
C LYS A 124 -31.87 -0.78 -1.91
N CYS A 125 -30.80 -1.52 -1.72
CA CYS A 125 -30.83 -2.85 -1.14
C CYS A 125 -30.76 -2.82 0.39
N ASP A 126 -30.09 -1.83 0.95
CA ASP A 126 -30.04 -1.62 2.40
C ASP A 126 -30.20 -0.12 2.73
N PRO A 127 -31.39 0.45 2.56
CA PRO A 127 -31.63 1.87 2.74
C PRO A 127 -31.50 2.34 4.21
N ASP A 128 -31.48 1.41 5.14
CA ASP A 128 -31.35 1.68 6.57
C ASP A 128 -29.90 1.59 7.05
N TRP A 129 -28.99 1.02 6.27
CA TRP A 129 -27.56 1.01 6.55
C TRP A 129 -26.93 2.36 6.16
N LYS A 130 -27.03 3.31 7.07
CA LYS A 130 -26.62 4.71 6.87
C LYS A 130 -26.21 5.37 8.18
N PRO A 131 -25.43 6.46 8.13
CA PRO A 131 -25.11 7.25 9.33
C PRO A 131 -26.38 7.71 10.06
N LYS A 132 -26.35 7.66 11.38
CA LYS A 132 -27.40 8.24 12.22
C LYS A 132 -27.31 9.78 12.19
N THR A 133 -28.40 10.46 12.58
CA THR A 133 -28.42 11.92 12.69
C THR A 133 -27.27 12.40 13.58
N GLY A 134 -26.44 13.30 13.04
CA GLY A 134 -25.27 13.85 13.74
C GLY A 134 -24.00 12.97 13.69
N GLN A 135 -24.05 11.78 13.13
CA GLN A 135 -22.89 10.91 12.92
C GLN A 135 -22.23 11.25 11.59
N THR A 136 -20.89 11.41 11.56
CA THR A 136 -20.17 11.55 10.30
C THR A 136 -20.12 10.22 9.55
N LEU A 137 -20.04 10.25 8.23
CA LEU A 137 -19.89 9.03 7.42
C LEU A 137 -18.63 8.26 7.82
N LYS A 138 -17.55 8.96 8.12
CA LYS A 138 -16.29 8.36 8.58
C LYS A 138 -16.48 7.57 9.87
N ASP A 139 -17.13 8.17 10.87
CA ASP A 139 -17.36 7.50 12.17
C ASP A 139 -18.29 6.31 12.02
N PHE A 140 -19.33 6.45 11.20
CA PHE A 140 -20.24 5.35 10.88
C PHE A 140 -19.47 4.17 10.29
N LEU A 141 -18.68 4.39 9.23
CA LEU A 141 -17.95 3.31 8.56
C LEU A 141 -16.94 2.63 9.50
N TYR A 142 -16.23 3.39 10.34
CA TYR A 142 -15.31 2.79 11.31
C TYR A 142 -16.02 2.02 12.41
N GLN A 143 -17.20 2.47 12.83
CA GLN A 143 -18.04 1.72 13.78
C GLN A 143 -18.51 0.40 13.17
N GLU A 144 -19.00 0.44 11.93
CA GLU A 144 -19.41 -0.76 11.20
C GLU A 144 -18.24 -1.72 11.00
N LEU A 145 -17.08 -1.21 10.51
CA LEU A 145 -15.90 -2.04 10.33
C LEU A 145 -15.47 -2.76 11.61
N ALA A 146 -15.59 -2.11 12.77
CA ALA A 146 -15.25 -2.69 14.06
C ALA A 146 -16.18 -3.84 14.50
N THR A 147 -17.35 -4.00 13.86
CA THR A 147 -18.23 -5.15 14.09
C THR A 147 -17.73 -6.42 13.41
N PHE A 148 -16.98 -6.28 12.33
CA PHE A 148 -16.48 -7.40 11.54
C PHE A 148 -15.06 -7.81 11.93
N VAL A 149 -14.21 -6.85 12.33
CA VAL A 149 -12.78 -7.10 12.59
C VAL A 149 -12.30 -6.40 13.85
N ASN A 150 -11.51 -7.10 14.64
CA ASN A 150 -10.91 -6.55 15.85
C ASN A 150 -9.42 -6.28 15.63
N HIS A 151 -9.08 -5.07 15.19
CA HIS A 151 -7.70 -4.66 14.96
C HIS A 151 -6.83 -4.63 16.23
N GLU A 152 -7.41 -4.42 17.41
CA GLU A 152 -6.67 -4.41 18.67
C GLU A 152 -6.11 -5.80 19.00
N LYS A 153 -6.91 -6.84 18.74
CA LYS A 153 -6.51 -8.23 18.94
C LYS A 153 -5.80 -8.85 17.74
N ALA A 154 -5.79 -8.17 16.60
CA ALA A 154 -5.16 -8.65 15.37
C ALA A 154 -3.65 -8.86 15.55
N THR A 155 -3.08 -9.78 14.78
CA THR A 155 -1.62 -9.92 14.63
C THR A 155 -1.23 -9.44 13.24
N ALA A 156 -0.21 -8.58 13.17
CA ALA A 156 0.39 -8.14 11.93
C ALA A 156 1.91 -8.15 12.08
N SER A 157 2.61 -8.74 11.13
CA SER A 157 4.06 -8.91 11.16
C SER A 157 4.63 -8.87 9.75
N VAL A 158 5.81 -8.29 9.62
CA VAL A 158 6.61 -8.28 8.39
C VAL A 158 8.04 -8.64 8.77
N VAL A 159 8.53 -9.76 8.26
CA VAL A 159 9.90 -10.22 8.45
C VAL A 159 10.65 -10.14 7.13
N LEU A 160 11.77 -9.44 7.08
CA LEU A 160 12.66 -9.34 5.93
C LEU A 160 14.00 -9.98 6.27
N ASP A 161 14.40 -11.01 5.51
CA ASP A 161 15.68 -11.73 5.68
C ASP A 161 15.91 -12.18 7.14
N GLY A 162 14.83 -12.60 7.82
CA GLY A 162 14.85 -13.05 9.21
C GLY A 162 14.73 -11.93 10.25
N VAL A 163 14.65 -10.66 9.85
CA VAL A 163 14.53 -9.51 10.76
C VAL A 163 13.09 -9.01 10.79
N GLU A 164 12.48 -8.93 11.98
CA GLU A 164 11.12 -8.36 12.18
C GLU A 164 11.16 -6.84 12.00
N LEU A 165 10.35 -6.34 11.06
CA LEU A 165 10.26 -4.91 10.73
C LEU A 165 9.13 -4.18 11.45
N MET A 166 8.17 -4.91 12.04
CA MET A 166 7.00 -4.36 12.72
C MET A 166 6.90 -4.86 14.19
N PRO A 167 7.95 -4.70 15.02
CA PRO A 167 7.96 -5.25 16.39
C PRO A 167 6.85 -4.64 17.29
N ASP A 168 6.38 -3.45 16.95
CA ASP A 168 5.21 -2.81 17.57
C ASP A 168 4.22 -2.44 16.47
N LYS A 169 3.30 -3.35 16.16
CA LYS A 169 2.31 -3.18 15.09
C LYS A 169 1.49 -1.89 15.22
N THR A 170 1.29 -1.36 16.43
CA THR A 170 0.45 -0.18 16.65
C THR A 170 1.01 1.07 15.96
N LYS A 171 2.34 1.14 15.81
CA LYS A 171 3.03 2.21 15.10
C LYS A 171 2.86 2.16 13.58
N PHE A 172 2.31 1.07 13.07
CA PHE A 172 2.10 0.85 11.64
C PHE A 172 0.62 0.79 11.27
N ARG A 173 -0.30 0.92 12.25
CA ARG A 173 -1.72 0.96 11.98
C ARG A 173 -2.13 2.31 11.39
N ARG A 174 -2.85 2.25 10.29
CA ARG A 174 -3.36 3.41 9.59
C ARG A 174 -4.86 3.29 9.35
N LYS A 175 -5.59 4.34 9.75
CA LYS A 175 -6.99 4.59 9.40
C LYS A 175 -7.02 5.63 8.28
N SER A 176 -7.62 5.29 7.13
CA SER A 176 -7.75 6.22 6.01
C SER A 176 -8.78 7.32 6.29
N ASP A 177 -8.75 8.40 5.52
CA ASP A 177 -9.94 9.22 5.32
C ASP A 177 -10.94 8.49 4.44
N VAL A 178 -12.15 9.03 4.30
CA VAL A 178 -13.12 8.55 3.32
C VAL A 178 -12.61 8.90 1.92
N PHE A 179 -12.59 7.93 1.01
CA PHE A 179 -12.21 8.12 -0.38
C PHE A 179 -13.21 7.44 -1.33
N ASP A 180 -13.23 7.89 -2.56
CA ASP A 180 -14.13 7.41 -3.59
C ASP A 180 -13.53 6.23 -4.34
N LEU A 181 -14.32 5.16 -4.54
CA LEU A 181 -13.90 3.98 -5.28
C LEU A 181 -15.07 3.37 -6.05
N VAL A 182 -14.83 2.96 -7.29
CA VAL A 182 -15.75 2.10 -8.05
C VAL A 182 -15.40 0.66 -7.72
N ILE A 183 -16.30 -0.03 -7.03
CA ILE A 183 -16.10 -1.42 -6.60
C ILE A 183 -16.55 -2.37 -7.71
N HIS A 184 -15.75 -3.40 -8.00
CA HIS A 184 -16.14 -4.44 -8.95
C HIS A 184 -17.39 -5.18 -8.43
N PRO A 185 -18.33 -5.54 -9.30
CA PRO A 185 -19.59 -6.20 -8.92
C PRO A 185 -19.40 -7.48 -8.08
N ASP A 186 -18.32 -8.22 -8.27
CA ASP A 186 -18.02 -9.46 -7.53
C ASP A 186 -17.89 -9.26 -6.01
N TYR A 187 -17.65 -8.03 -5.55
CA TYR A 187 -17.55 -7.69 -4.13
C TYR A 187 -18.86 -7.14 -3.56
N ASN A 188 -19.88 -7.05 -4.38
CA ASN A 188 -21.19 -6.53 -3.98
C ASN A 188 -22.23 -7.63 -3.94
N ASN A 189 -23.34 -7.35 -3.27
CA ASN A 189 -24.50 -8.23 -3.36
C ASN A 189 -25.02 -8.26 -4.82
N PRO A 190 -25.02 -9.43 -5.49
CA PRO A 190 -25.42 -9.53 -6.89
C PRO A 190 -26.88 -9.15 -7.16
N ALA A 191 -27.73 -9.14 -6.13
CA ALA A 191 -29.13 -8.69 -6.24
C ALA A 191 -29.24 -7.16 -6.36
N CYS A 192 -28.15 -6.42 -6.11
CA CYS A 192 -28.10 -4.97 -6.09
C CYS A 192 -27.25 -4.47 -7.25
N ASP A 193 -27.79 -3.57 -8.07
CA ASP A 193 -27.02 -2.98 -9.17
C ASP A 193 -26.23 -1.75 -8.69
N TYR A 194 -24.96 -1.96 -8.37
CA TYR A 194 -24.00 -0.91 -8.04
C TYR A 194 -23.03 -0.60 -9.17
N SER A 195 -23.21 -1.18 -10.36
CA SER A 195 -22.21 -1.20 -11.44
C SER A 195 -21.77 0.18 -11.95
N LYS A 196 -22.52 1.24 -11.66
CA LYS A 196 -22.22 2.63 -12.06
C LYS A 196 -22.11 3.57 -10.86
N GLN A 197 -22.10 3.04 -9.66
CA GLN A 197 -22.05 3.86 -8.46
C GLN A 197 -20.61 3.96 -7.93
N THR A 198 -20.29 5.14 -7.41
CA THR A 198 -19.06 5.37 -6.67
C THR A 198 -19.35 5.11 -5.20
N ALA A 199 -18.59 4.22 -4.61
CA ALA A 199 -18.67 3.91 -3.18
C ALA A 199 -17.82 4.87 -2.37
N LYS A 200 -18.29 5.27 -1.21
CA LYS A 200 -17.53 5.97 -0.17
C LYS A 200 -16.84 4.89 0.68
N THR A 201 -15.53 4.86 0.67
CA THR A 201 -14.71 3.75 1.16
C THR A 201 -13.79 4.21 2.28
N ILE A 202 -13.57 3.37 3.28
CA ILE A 202 -12.48 3.51 4.25
C ILE A 202 -11.66 2.23 4.34
N SER A 203 -10.42 2.36 4.80
CA SER A 203 -9.53 1.23 5.10
C SER A 203 -8.89 1.42 6.47
N ASP A 204 -8.79 0.35 7.25
CA ASP A 204 -8.01 0.26 8.49
C ASP A 204 -7.01 -0.89 8.32
N SER A 205 -5.74 -0.58 8.29
CA SER A 205 -4.70 -1.51 7.89
C SER A 205 -3.41 -1.30 8.68
N PHE A 206 -2.63 -2.36 8.83
CA PHE A 206 -1.23 -2.25 9.22
C PHE A 206 -0.40 -2.14 7.95
N GLU A 207 0.39 -1.08 7.82
CA GLU A 207 1.06 -0.70 6.56
C GLU A 207 2.51 -0.31 6.79
N ILE A 208 3.38 -0.70 5.87
CA ILE A 208 4.79 -0.35 5.90
C ILE A 208 5.28 -0.01 4.49
N LEU A 209 6.11 1.03 4.40
CA LEU A 209 6.75 1.49 3.17
C LEU A 209 8.25 1.35 3.31
N LEU A 210 8.86 0.61 2.38
CA LEU A 210 10.26 0.22 2.41
C LEU A 210 11.00 0.73 1.17
N LYS A 211 12.29 1.05 1.34
CA LYS A 211 13.28 1.05 0.28
C LYS A 211 14.18 -0.14 0.50
N LEU A 212 14.16 -1.10 -0.42
CA LEU A 212 14.99 -2.30 -0.33
C LEU A 212 16.34 -2.06 -1.01
N PRO A 213 17.44 -2.60 -0.47
CA PRO A 213 18.72 -2.64 -1.18
C PRO A 213 18.64 -3.59 -2.38
N LYS A 214 19.60 -3.45 -3.31
CA LYS A 214 19.75 -4.39 -4.41
C LYS A 214 20.10 -5.78 -3.90
N GLY A 215 19.57 -6.80 -4.57
CA GLY A 215 19.87 -8.18 -4.21
C GLY A 215 18.64 -9.07 -4.14
N LYS A 216 18.82 -10.26 -3.55
CA LYS A 216 17.75 -11.22 -3.29
C LYS A 216 17.32 -11.10 -1.83
N HIS A 217 16.02 -11.08 -1.62
CA HIS A 217 15.41 -10.94 -0.30
C HIS A 217 14.28 -11.96 -0.11
N VAL A 218 14.07 -12.38 1.11
CA VAL A 218 12.91 -13.16 1.54
C VAL A 218 12.10 -12.30 2.48
N LEU A 219 10.88 -11.94 2.08
CA LEU A 219 9.97 -11.13 2.86
C LEU A 219 8.74 -11.96 3.20
N VAL A 220 8.42 -12.07 4.50
CA VAL A 220 7.24 -12.78 4.99
C VAL A 220 6.27 -11.78 5.58
N MET A 221 5.06 -11.72 5.03
CA MET A 221 3.94 -10.98 5.60
C MET A 221 3.01 -11.96 6.31
N LYS A 222 2.61 -11.64 7.53
CA LYS A 222 1.62 -12.41 8.28
C LYS A 222 0.55 -11.48 8.86
N GLY A 223 -0.72 -11.84 8.64
CA GLY A 223 -1.87 -11.15 9.22
C GLY A 223 -2.87 -12.15 9.80
N ILE A 224 -3.37 -11.88 11.00
CA ILE A 224 -4.41 -12.67 11.65
C ILE A 224 -5.46 -11.74 12.25
N PHE A 225 -6.72 -11.94 11.90
CA PHE A 225 -7.85 -11.47 12.68
C PHE A 225 -8.36 -12.65 13.51
N PRO A 226 -8.22 -12.60 14.84
CA PRO A 226 -8.72 -13.66 15.69
C PRO A 226 -10.24 -13.60 15.78
N ASP A 227 -10.87 -14.76 15.88
CA ASP A 227 -12.28 -14.93 16.16
C ASP A 227 -12.44 -15.86 17.37
N PRO A 228 -13.47 -15.70 18.24
CA PRO A 228 -13.77 -16.64 19.30
C PRO A 228 -14.03 -18.06 18.80
N ASP A 229 -14.60 -18.21 17.61
CA ASP A 229 -14.71 -19.48 16.91
C ASP A 229 -13.46 -19.70 16.03
N PRO A 230 -12.64 -20.74 16.31
CA PRO A 230 -11.46 -21.04 15.52
C PRO A 230 -11.73 -21.26 14.01
N ALA A 231 -12.96 -21.65 13.66
CA ALA A 231 -13.33 -21.86 12.26
C ALA A 231 -13.45 -20.53 11.48
N ASN A 232 -13.62 -19.41 12.17
CA ASN A 232 -13.78 -18.08 11.59
C ASN A 232 -12.48 -17.24 11.68
N VAL A 233 -11.41 -17.80 12.22
CA VAL A 233 -10.10 -17.09 12.27
C VAL A 233 -9.61 -16.82 10.85
N PHE A 234 -9.46 -15.55 10.50
CA PHE A 234 -8.79 -15.17 9.29
C PHE A 234 -7.27 -15.19 9.49
N GLU A 235 -6.56 -15.99 8.72
CA GLU A 235 -5.09 -15.99 8.66
C GLU A 235 -4.63 -15.84 7.21
N ALA A 236 -3.71 -14.91 6.97
CA ALA A 236 -3.03 -14.73 5.70
C ALA A 236 -1.52 -14.71 5.92
N ILE A 237 -0.80 -15.58 5.21
CA ILE A 237 0.67 -15.62 5.23
C ILE A 237 1.16 -15.62 3.79
N VAL A 238 1.98 -14.63 3.44
CA VAL A 238 2.61 -14.56 2.11
C VAL A 238 4.12 -14.47 2.28
N THR A 239 4.82 -15.42 1.66
CA THR A 239 6.27 -15.36 1.51
C THR A 239 6.60 -14.83 0.11
N TRP A 240 7.34 -13.74 0.04
CA TRP A 240 7.84 -13.15 -1.19
C TRP A 240 9.34 -13.43 -1.33
N ASN A 241 9.72 -14.11 -2.43
CA ASN A 241 11.10 -14.19 -2.88
C ASN A 241 11.33 -13.03 -3.85
N LEU A 242 12.00 -12.00 -3.37
CA LEU A 242 12.19 -10.76 -4.13
C LEU A 242 13.58 -10.73 -4.78
N THR A 243 13.66 -10.19 -5.99
CA THR A 243 14.91 -9.77 -6.62
C THR A 243 14.81 -8.27 -6.90
N VAL A 244 15.72 -7.49 -6.32
CA VAL A 244 15.78 -6.02 -6.49
C VAL A 244 16.96 -5.67 -7.38
N GLU A 245 16.72 -5.04 -8.57
CA GLU A 245 17.74 -4.78 -9.59
C GLU A 245 17.58 -3.42 -10.34
#